data_addcdd62a9d3e4c54dfab48749be7f36
#
_entry.id   addcdd62a9d3e4c54dfab48749be7f36
#
_cell.length_a   1.000
_cell.length_b   1.000
_cell.length_c   1.000
_cell.angle_alpha   90.00
_cell.angle_beta   90.00
_cell.angle_gamma   90.00
#
_symmetry.space_group_name_H-M   'P 1'
#
loop_
_entity.id
_entity.type
_entity.pdbx_description
1 polymer ?
#
loop_
_entity_poly.entity_id
_entity_poly.type
_entity_poly.pdbx_seq_one_letter_code
_entity_poly.pdbx_strand_id
1 'polypeptide(L)'
;KKKDKIKEKQKQYNKKNKDKIKEKQKEYNENNKEKRKEYNETNKDKIKEYNETNKDKIKEKQKEYYENNKEKIQEYNKEYNKCKSCKLFLVKKKTNYLCSYCNPDKATRQKTKEMAVKTFLEENNYTFIHNKKCNLNDICQTYFPDFVIDCNTFFVILECDEYAHKSYEYDCERIRENNICFALGLPCVFLRYNPDKKDVEMQTKQKVLKSYIEYYINKKTCDNVVEFLFY
;
A
#
# COMPACT_ATOMS: atom_id res chain seq x y z
N LYS A 1 -24.71 -37.72 -1.35
CA LYS A 1 -25.58 -37.37 -2.49
C LYS A 1 -26.51 -36.16 -2.23
N LYS A 2 -27.25 -36.07 -1.07
CA LYS A 2 -28.16 -34.94 -0.78
C LYS A 2 -27.41 -33.66 -0.38
N LYS A 3 -26.32 -33.79 0.42
CA LYS A 3 -25.43 -32.68 0.81
C LYS A 3 -24.68 -32.07 -0.38
N ASP A 4 -24.28 -32.88 -1.34
CA ASP A 4 -23.55 -32.42 -2.52
C ASP A 4 -24.44 -31.59 -3.46
N LYS A 5 -25.69 -32.02 -3.66
CA LYS A 5 -26.70 -31.24 -4.41
C LYS A 5 -27.01 -29.87 -3.77
N ILE A 6 -27.03 -29.81 -2.42
CA ILE A 6 -27.26 -28.56 -1.70
C ILE A 6 -26.05 -27.60 -1.89
N LYS A 7 -24.82 -28.11 -1.75
CA LYS A 7 -23.60 -27.33 -2.00
C LYS A 7 -23.53 -26.78 -3.43
N GLU A 8 -23.89 -27.60 -4.41
CA GLU A 8 -23.89 -27.19 -5.82
C GLU A 8 -24.92 -26.08 -6.09
N LYS A 9 -26.16 -26.23 -5.58
CA LYS A 9 -27.19 -25.18 -5.65
C LYS A 9 -26.73 -23.88 -4.98
N GLN A 10 -26.10 -23.96 -3.81
CA GLN A 10 -25.56 -22.80 -3.10
C GLN A 10 -24.46 -22.11 -3.91
N LYS A 11 -23.59 -22.87 -4.54
CA LYS A 11 -22.50 -22.36 -5.39
C LYS A 11 -23.05 -21.63 -6.62
N GLN A 12 -24.07 -22.20 -7.27
CA GLN A 12 -24.75 -21.59 -8.41
C GLN A 12 -25.50 -20.31 -7.99
N TYR A 13 -26.20 -20.34 -6.86
CA TYR A 13 -26.87 -19.16 -6.29
C TYR A 13 -25.87 -18.03 -6.00
N ASN A 14 -24.76 -18.35 -5.34
CA ASN A 14 -23.71 -17.38 -5.01
C ASN A 14 -23.05 -16.80 -6.28
N LYS A 15 -22.84 -17.63 -7.30
CA LYS A 15 -22.32 -17.19 -8.60
C LYS A 15 -23.28 -16.23 -9.30
N LYS A 16 -24.58 -16.56 -9.32
CA LYS A 16 -25.63 -15.75 -9.96
C LYS A 16 -25.89 -14.42 -9.24
N ASN A 17 -25.74 -14.40 -7.91
CA ASN A 17 -26.04 -13.23 -7.09
C ASN A 17 -24.78 -12.52 -6.55
N LYS A 18 -23.61 -12.81 -7.11
CA LYS A 18 -22.31 -12.30 -6.63
C LYS A 18 -22.29 -10.79 -6.45
N ASP A 19 -22.80 -10.05 -7.42
CA ASP A 19 -22.78 -8.59 -7.39
C ASP A 19 -23.77 -8.03 -6.36
N LYS A 20 -24.99 -8.57 -6.28
CA LYS A 20 -25.96 -8.22 -5.23
C LYS A 20 -25.45 -8.52 -3.81
N ILE A 21 -24.78 -9.66 -3.64
CA ILE A 21 -24.20 -10.03 -2.34
C ILE A 21 -23.08 -9.05 -1.97
N LYS A 22 -22.24 -8.69 -2.94
CA LYS A 22 -21.14 -7.75 -2.75
C LYS A 22 -21.64 -6.33 -2.43
N GLU A 23 -22.68 -5.88 -3.10
CA GLU A 23 -23.29 -4.58 -2.86
C GLU A 23 -23.94 -4.52 -1.47
N LYS A 24 -24.76 -5.51 -1.09
CA LYS A 24 -25.30 -5.60 0.27
C LYS A 24 -24.22 -5.68 1.35
N GLN A 25 -23.15 -6.40 1.09
CA GLN A 25 -22.02 -6.47 2.02
C GLN A 25 -21.31 -5.12 2.18
N LYS A 26 -21.19 -4.39 1.09
CA LYS A 26 -20.61 -3.04 1.10
C LYS A 26 -21.48 -2.06 1.90
N GLU A 27 -22.78 -2.05 1.60
CA GLU A 27 -23.77 -1.25 2.32
C GLU A 27 -23.77 -1.57 3.82
N TYR A 28 -23.84 -2.87 4.17
CA TYR A 28 -23.76 -3.32 5.57
C TYR A 28 -22.46 -2.86 6.26
N ASN A 29 -21.32 -2.94 5.56
CA ASN A 29 -20.04 -2.51 6.14
C ASN A 29 -19.98 -1.00 6.32
N GLU A 30 -20.49 -0.20 5.39
CA GLU A 30 -20.58 1.25 5.52
C GLU A 30 -21.51 1.67 6.66
N ASN A 31 -22.70 1.10 6.73
CA ASN A 31 -23.68 1.40 7.79
C ASN A 31 -23.23 1.00 9.20
N ASN A 32 -22.32 0.02 9.30
CA ASN A 32 -21.78 -0.43 10.59
C ASN A 32 -20.37 0.07 10.88
N LYS A 33 -19.79 0.92 10.04
CA LYS A 33 -18.42 1.41 10.19
C LYS A 33 -18.25 2.20 11.50
N GLU A 34 -19.14 3.15 11.74
CA GLU A 34 -19.13 3.98 12.95
C GLU A 34 -19.35 3.13 14.21
N LYS A 35 -20.35 2.24 14.20
CA LYS A 35 -20.63 1.34 15.33
C LYS A 35 -19.44 0.46 15.67
N ARG A 36 -18.69 -0.02 14.65
CA ARG A 36 -17.47 -0.81 14.88
C ARG A 36 -16.33 0.04 15.45
N LYS A 37 -16.21 1.27 14.98
CA LYS A 37 -15.21 2.20 15.49
C LYS A 37 -15.47 2.51 16.97
N GLU A 38 -16.69 2.87 17.30
CA GLU A 38 -17.12 3.13 18.69
C GLU A 38 -16.92 1.90 19.57
N TYR A 39 -17.33 0.72 19.11
CA TYR A 39 -17.11 -0.54 19.85
C TYR A 39 -15.63 -0.81 20.11
N ASN A 40 -14.76 -0.61 19.10
CA ASN A 40 -13.33 -0.83 19.24
C ASN A 40 -12.69 0.18 20.21
N GLU A 41 -13.08 1.44 20.14
CA GLU A 41 -12.58 2.46 21.08
C GLU A 41 -13.04 2.17 22.50
N THR A 42 -14.34 1.89 22.71
CA THR A 42 -14.90 1.58 24.03
C THR A 42 -14.29 0.31 24.66
N ASN A 43 -13.89 -0.65 23.83
CA ASN A 43 -13.33 -1.91 24.33
C ASN A 43 -11.81 -2.03 24.17
N LYS A 44 -11.13 -0.96 23.78
CA LYS A 44 -9.68 -0.94 23.52
C LYS A 44 -8.87 -1.48 24.69
N ASP A 45 -9.18 -1.01 25.90
CA ASP A 45 -8.47 -1.43 27.10
C ASP A 45 -8.77 -2.88 27.48
N LYS A 46 -10.04 -3.31 27.33
CA LYS A 46 -10.42 -4.71 27.55
C LYS A 46 -9.74 -5.66 26.54
N ILE A 47 -9.64 -5.24 25.29
CA ILE A 47 -8.93 -6.01 24.26
C ILE A 47 -7.44 -6.10 24.55
N LYS A 48 -6.85 -5.00 25.03
CA LYS A 48 -5.44 -4.95 25.45
C LYS A 48 -5.19 -5.88 26.64
N GLU A 49 -5.99 -5.76 27.68
CA GLU A 49 -5.94 -6.63 28.87
C GLU A 49 -6.11 -8.11 28.51
N TYR A 50 -7.11 -8.44 27.67
CA TYR A 50 -7.33 -9.80 27.17
C TYR A 50 -6.11 -10.33 26.42
N ASN A 51 -5.50 -9.53 25.56
CA ASN A 51 -4.32 -9.92 24.80
C ASN A 51 -3.08 -10.12 25.70
N GLU A 52 -2.88 -9.26 26.67
CA GLU A 52 -1.81 -9.41 27.66
C GLU A 52 -2.00 -10.65 28.54
N THR A 53 -3.20 -10.85 29.06
CA THR A 53 -3.53 -12.02 29.91
C THR A 53 -3.45 -13.34 29.14
N ASN A 54 -3.79 -13.34 27.85
CA ASN A 54 -3.78 -14.55 27.04
C ASN A 54 -2.55 -14.68 26.13
N LYS A 55 -1.55 -13.82 26.29
CA LYS A 55 -0.36 -13.75 25.44
C LYS A 55 0.33 -15.11 25.27
N ASP A 56 0.51 -15.84 26.35
CA ASP A 56 1.19 -17.13 26.33
C ASP A 56 0.32 -18.21 25.67
N LYS A 57 -0.99 -18.23 25.96
CA LYS A 57 -1.94 -19.13 25.28
C LYS A 57 -2.02 -18.87 23.78
N ILE A 58 -1.96 -17.58 23.38
CA ILE A 58 -1.96 -17.19 21.97
C ILE A 58 -0.66 -17.68 21.31
N LYS A 59 0.49 -17.49 21.95
CA LYS A 59 1.79 -17.97 21.44
C LYS A 59 1.82 -19.51 21.32
N GLU A 60 1.32 -20.20 22.33
CA GLU A 60 1.26 -21.65 22.31
C GLU A 60 0.40 -22.18 21.16
N LYS A 61 -0.80 -21.63 20.97
CA LYS A 61 -1.66 -21.96 19.82
C LYS A 61 -1.02 -21.62 18.48
N GLN A 62 -0.30 -20.49 18.38
CA GLN A 62 0.43 -20.15 17.16
C GLN A 62 1.56 -21.14 16.89
N LYS A 63 2.29 -21.55 17.93
CA LYS A 63 3.35 -22.56 17.81
C LYS A 63 2.78 -23.91 17.38
N GLU A 64 1.71 -24.37 18.02
CA GLU A 64 0.99 -25.59 17.65
C GLU A 64 0.49 -25.53 16.20
N TYR A 65 -0.14 -24.42 15.80
CA TYR A 65 -0.56 -24.23 14.42
C TYR A 65 0.60 -24.29 13.44
N TYR A 66 1.74 -23.69 13.78
CA TYR A 66 2.93 -23.70 12.94
C TYR A 66 3.53 -25.11 12.81
N GLU A 67 3.62 -25.85 13.91
CA GLU A 67 4.12 -27.22 13.91
C GLU A 67 3.20 -28.16 13.12
N ASN A 68 1.87 -28.05 13.33
CA ASN A 68 0.88 -28.87 12.61
C ASN A 68 0.80 -28.54 11.11
N ASN A 69 1.21 -27.35 10.69
CA ASN A 69 1.20 -26.94 9.29
C ASN A 69 2.59 -26.77 8.67
N LYS A 70 3.64 -27.15 9.38
CA LYS A 70 5.04 -26.96 8.99
C LYS A 70 5.33 -27.47 7.58
N GLU A 71 4.89 -28.68 7.26
CA GLU A 71 5.09 -29.28 5.94
C GLU A 71 4.37 -28.49 4.84
N LYS A 72 3.12 -28.09 5.08
CA LYS A 72 2.34 -27.27 4.13
C LYS A 72 2.98 -25.89 3.92
N ILE A 73 3.48 -25.28 4.99
CA ILE A 73 4.18 -24.00 4.93
C ILE A 73 5.50 -24.14 4.17
N GLN A 74 6.24 -25.23 4.41
CA GLN A 74 7.48 -25.52 3.69
C GLN A 74 7.20 -25.79 2.21
N GLU A 75 6.17 -26.55 1.88
CA GLU A 75 5.76 -26.80 0.49
C GLU A 75 5.31 -25.52 -0.20
N TYR A 76 4.49 -24.69 0.47
CA TYR A 76 4.12 -23.36 -0.02
C TYR A 76 5.36 -22.49 -0.26
N ASN A 77 6.32 -22.48 0.67
CA ASN A 77 7.55 -21.69 0.55
C ASN A 77 8.48 -22.23 -0.56
N LYS A 78 8.45 -23.54 -0.87
CA LYS A 78 9.18 -24.12 -2.01
C LYS A 78 8.68 -23.60 -3.37
N GLU A 79 7.44 -23.14 -3.45
CA GLU A 79 6.91 -22.51 -4.66
C GLU A 79 7.46 -21.09 -4.89
N TYR A 80 8.05 -20.49 -3.85
CA TYR A 80 8.58 -19.14 -3.89
C TYR A 80 10.11 -19.16 -3.83
N ASN A 81 10.70 -18.30 -4.65
CA ASN A 81 12.14 -18.05 -4.62
C ASN A 81 12.39 -16.55 -4.60
N LYS A 82 13.57 -16.14 -4.17
CA LYS A 82 13.97 -14.73 -4.33
C LYS A 82 14.08 -14.39 -5.81
N CYS A 83 13.63 -13.20 -6.17
CA CYS A 83 13.76 -12.66 -7.52
C CYS A 83 15.19 -12.84 -8.04
N LYS A 84 15.35 -13.43 -9.21
CA LYS A 84 16.68 -13.70 -9.81
C LYS A 84 17.47 -12.43 -10.09
N SER A 85 16.79 -11.34 -10.39
CA SER A 85 17.42 -10.06 -10.70
C SER A 85 17.77 -9.28 -9.43
N CYS A 86 16.78 -8.83 -8.67
CA CYS A 86 17.01 -7.93 -7.52
C CYS A 86 17.27 -8.64 -6.19
N LYS A 87 17.01 -9.94 -6.06
CA LYS A 87 17.14 -10.75 -4.83
C LYS A 87 16.30 -10.29 -3.63
N LEU A 88 15.44 -9.28 -3.81
CA LEU A 88 14.67 -8.65 -2.73
C LEU A 88 13.32 -9.32 -2.49
N PHE A 89 12.58 -9.58 -3.55
CA PHE A 89 11.20 -10.05 -3.46
C PHE A 89 11.07 -11.55 -3.63
N LEU A 90 10.14 -12.15 -2.88
CA LEU A 90 9.73 -13.53 -3.08
C LEU A 90 8.80 -13.61 -4.30
N VAL A 91 9.07 -14.52 -5.20
CA VAL A 91 8.35 -14.70 -6.46
C VAL A 91 7.98 -16.15 -6.70
N LYS A 92 6.83 -16.37 -7.35
CA LYS A 92 6.40 -17.71 -7.75
C LYS A 92 7.20 -18.22 -8.95
N LYS A 93 7.38 -19.52 -9.04
CA LYS A 93 8.01 -20.20 -10.20
C LYS A 93 7.39 -19.78 -11.53
N LYS A 94 6.07 -19.63 -11.58
CA LYS A 94 5.32 -19.21 -12.80
C LYS A 94 5.69 -17.84 -13.35
N THR A 95 6.39 -16.99 -12.59
CA THR A 95 6.87 -15.67 -13.03
C THR A 95 8.30 -15.69 -13.56
N ASN A 96 8.82 -16.87 -13.94
CA ASN A 96 10.22 -17.08 -14.32
C ASN A 96 11.23 -16.58 -13.27
N TYR A 97 10.79 -16.56 -11.99
CA TYR A 97 11.57 -16.08 -10.85
C TYR A 97 11.94 -14.59 -10.92
N LEU A 98 11.18 -13.78 -11.65
CA LEU A 98 11.29 -12.33 -11.66
C LEU A 98 10.10 -11.69 -10.92
N CYS A 99 10.38 -10.67 -10.11
CA CYS A 99 9.32 -9.89 -9.46
C CYS A 99 8.69 -8.90 -10.45
N SER A 100 7.59 -8.28 -10.05
CA SER A 100 6.88 -7.29 -10.87
C SER A 100 7.74 -6.09 -11.27
N TYR A 101 8.71 -5.72 -10.43
CA TYR A 101 9.65 -4.64 -10.76
C TYR A 101 10.69 -5.03 -11.80
N CYS A 102 11.17 -6.28 -11.75
CA CYS A 102 12.17 -6.77 -12.70
C CYS A 102 11.56 -7.34 -13.98
N ASN A 103 10.26 -7.56 -14.00
CA ASN A 103 9.51 -8.02 -15.18
C ASN A 103 8.11 -7.41 -15.17
N PRO A 104 8.01 -6.14 -15.51
CA PRO A 104 6.74 -5.42 -15.52
C PRO A 104 5.69 -6.03 -16.44
N ASP A 105 6.06 -6.59 -17.57
CA ASP A 105 5.13 -7.15 -18.57
C ASP A 105 4.34 -8.36 -18.08
N LYS A 106 4.84 -9.06 -17.05
CA LYS A 106 4.20 -10.25 -16.48
C LYS A 106 3.58 -10.02 -15.10
N ALA A 107 3.58 -8.80 -14.62
CA ALA A 107 3.02 -8.47 -13.33
C ALA A 107 1.48 -8.53 -13.37
N THR A 108 0.91 -9.42 -12.57
CA THR A 108 -0.55 -9.60 -12.49
C THR A 108 -1.24 -8.55 -11.62
N ARG A 109 -0.48 -7.77 -10.86
CA ARG A 109 -0.92 -6.64 -10.03
C ARG A 109 0.18 -5.59 -10.01
N GLN A 110 0.27 -4.82 -11.08
CA GLN A 110 1.08 -3.61 -11.08
C GLN A 110 0.25 -2.46 -10.53
N LYS A 111 0.91 -1.59 -9.83
CA LYS A 111 0.46 -0.21 -9.60
C LYS A 111 0.63 0.55 -10.94
N THR A 112 -0.25 0.27 -11.89
CA THR A 112 -0.13 0.76 -13.28
C THR A 112 -0.01 2.29 -13.34
N LYS A 113 -0.66 2.98 -12.41
CA LYS A 113 -0.66 4.44 -12.35
C LYS A 113 0.64 4.99 -11.78
N GLU A 114 1.18 4.36 -10.74
CA GLU A 114 2.52 4.67 -10.22
C GLU A 114 3.59 4.43 -11.28
N MET A 115 3.48 3.36 -12.06
CA MET A 115 4.41 3.09 -13.17
C MET A 115 4.27 4.10 -14.31
N ALA A 116 3.06 4.60 -14.59
CA ALA A 116 2.87 5.69 -15.55
C ALA A 116 3.52 7.00 -15.07
N VAL A 117 3.45 7.31 -13.77
CA VAL A 117 4.17 8.43 -13.18
C VAL A 117 5.68 8.22 -13.27
N LYS A 118 6.17 7.00 -13.02
CA LYS A 118 7.58 6.67 -13.20
C LYS A 118 8.06 6.96 -14.63
N THR A 119 7.34 6.44 -15.64
CA THR A 119 7.65 6.70 -17.05
C THR A 119 7.67 8.20 -17.35
N PHE A 120 6.68 8.95 -16.87
CA PHE A 120 6.63 10.40 -17.01
C PHE A 120 7.87 11.10 -16.42
N LEU A 121 8.33 10.68 -15.24
CA LEU A 121 9.53 11.24 -14.61
C LEU A 121 10.79 10.93 -15.43
N GLU A 122 10.93 9.69 -15.92
CA GLU A 122 12.02 9.25 -16.78
C GLU A 122 12.06 10.01 -18.12
N GLU A 123 10.93 10.16 -18.80
CA GLU A 123 10.79 10.90 -20.06
C GLU A 123 11.12 12.41 -19.92
N ASN A 124 10.91 12.97 -18.74
CA ASN A 124 11.27 14.36 -18.44
C ASN A 124 12.67 14.50 -17.82
N ASN A 125 13.47 13.44 -17.77
CA ASN A 125 14.85 13.41 -17.29
C ASN A 125 15.00 13.82 -15.80
N TYR A 126 14.00 13.56 -14.96
CA TYR A 126 14.14 13.78 -13.52
C TYR A 126 14.99 12.68 -12.88
N THR A 127 15.93 13.06 -12.02
CA THR A 127 16.68 12.11 -11.20
C THR A 127 15.89 11.83 -9.92
N PHE A 128 15.51 10.58 -9.69
CA PHE A 128 14.70 10.17 -8.53
C PHE A 128 15.07 8.76 -8.05
N ILE A 129 14.69 8.46 -6.81
CA ILE A 129 14.75 7.11 -6.25
C ILE A 129 13.31 6.60 -6.12
N HIS A 130 13.00 5.49 -6.80
CA HIS A 130 11.70 4.84 -6.74
C HIS A 130 11.62 3.87 -5.56
N ASN A 131 10.56 3.95 -4.75
CA ASN A 131 10.33 3.13 -3.56
C ASN A 131 11.53 3.12 -2.60
N LYS A 132 12.06 4.30 -2.28
CA LYS A 132 13.17 4.46 -1.32
C LYS A 132 12.79 3.91 0.04
N LYS A 133 13.60 3.02 0.57
CA LYS A 133 13.40 2.49 1.92
C LYS A 133 13.80 3.54 2.96
N CYS A 134 12.86 3.99 3.77
CA CYS A 134 13.06 4.90 4.88
C CYS A 134 12.85 4.13 6.20
N ASN A 135 13.91 4.01 7.00
CA ASN A 135 13.87 3.34 8.31
C ASN A 135 14.13 4.37 9.40
N LEU A 136 13.35 4.28 10.46
CA LEU A 136 13.66 4.89 11.75
C LEU A 136 14.29 3.82 12.62
N ASN A 137 15.52 4.03 13.09
CA ASN A 137 16.28 3.05 13.87
C ASN A 137 15.57 2.63 15.17
N ASP A 138 14.72 3.50 15.71
CA ASP A 138 14.04 3.29 17.00
C ASP A 138 12.59 2.79 16.86
N ILE A 139 12.06 2.69 15.64
CA ILE A 139 10.70 2.23 15.39
C ILE A 139 10.74 1.09 14.39
N CYS A 140 10.12 -0.05 14.73
CA CYS A 140 10.04 -1.23 13.85
C CYS A 140 9.17 -0.99 12.60
N GLN A 141 9.07 0.24 12.12
CA GLN A 141 8.24 0.61 10.99
C GLN A 141 9.11 1.13 9.84
N THR A 142 8.89 0.58 8.66
CA THR A 142 9.58 0.95 7.43
C THR A 142 8.61 1.62 6.49
N TYR A 143 9.00 2.76 5.93
CA TYR A 143 8.22 3.50 4.95
C TYR A 143 8.87 3.41 3.57
N PHE A 144 8.03 3.44 2.54
CA PHE A 144 8.46 3.42 1.13
C PHE A 144 7.70 4.52 0.38
N PRO A 145 8.21 5.75 0.36
CA PRO A 145 7.68 6.77 -0.54
C PRO A 145 7.83 6.34 -2.00
N ASP A 146 6.82 6.63 -2.83
CA ASP A 146 6.80 6.17 -4.22
C ASP A 146 7.99 6.73 -5.00
N PHE A 147 8.22 8.05 -4.96
CA PHE A 147 9.36 8.69 -5.63
C PHE A 147 9.99 9.76 -4.74
N VAL A 148 11.31 9.77 -4.66
CA VAL A 148 12.08 10.75 -3.89
C VAL A 148 13.08 11.44 -4.82
N ILE A 149 12.95 12.76 -4.96
CA ILE A 149 13.86 13.63 -5.70
C ILE A 149 14.72 14.39 -4.69
N ASP A 150 16.03 14.27 -4.82
CA ASP A 150 16.98 14.98 -3.95
C ASP A 150 17.24 16.39 -4.51
N CYS A 151 16.98 17.41 -3.70
CA CYS A 151 17.22 18.82 -4.00
C CYS A 151 18.39 19.39 -3.18
N ASN A 152 19.26 18.54 -2.62
CA ASN A 152 20.41 18.83 -1.76
C ASN A 152 20.05 19.37 -0.37
N THR A 153 19.18 20.35 -0.26
CA THR A 153 18.79 21.00 1.01
C THR A 153 17.41 20.53 1.52
N PHE A 154 16.66 19.84 0.70
CA PHE A 154 15.35 19.25 1.00
C PHE A 154 15.04 18.13 -0.01
N PHE A 155 14.00 17.36 0.24
CA PHE A 155 13.50 16.34 -0.68
C PHE A 155 12.13 16.73 -1.25
N VAL A 156 11.91 16.47 -2.54
CA VAL A 156 10.57 16.42 -3.12
C VAL A 156 10.14 14.95 -3.16
N ILE A 157 9.06 14.65 -2.49
CA ILE A 157 8.47 13.33 -2.39
C ILE A 157 7.17 13.34 -3.17
N LEU A 158 7.10 12.53 -4.22
CA LEU A 158 5.87 12.38 -5.00
C LEU A 158 5.22 11.04 -4.64
N GLU A 159 3.98 11.11 -4.17
CA GLU A 159 3.13 9.97 -3.83
C GLU A 159 1.98 9.85 -4.82
N CYS A 160 1.78 8.67 -5.38
CA CYS A 160 0.70 8.38 -6.33
C CYS A 160 -0.52 7.84 -5.58
N ASP A 161 -1.40 8.73 -5.15
CA ASP A 161 -2.55 8.43 -4.29
C ASP A 161 -3.76 7.98 -5.09
N GLU A 162 -3.78 6.70 -5.45
CA GLU A 162 -4.92 6.13 -6.15
C GLU A 162 -6.22 6.32 -5.34
N TYR A 163 -7.28 6.78 -6.03
CA TYR A 163 -8.58 7.09 -5.44
C TYR A 163 -8.56 8.16 -4.34
N ALA A 164 -7.59 9.08 -4.39
CA ALA A 164 -7.37 10.15 -3.41
C ALA A 164 -7.25 9.62 -1.96
N HIS A 165 -6.71 8.40 -1.78
CA HIS A 165 -6.53 7.73 -0.48
C HIS A 165 -7.76 7.80 0.47
N LYS A 166 -8.98 7.80 -0.08
CA LYS A 166 -10.24 7.99 0.68
C LYS A 166 -10.46 7.02 1.84
N SER A 167 -9.70 5.93 1.90
CA SER A 167 -9.77 4.90 2.95
C SER A 167 -8.75 5.09 4.07
N TYR A 168 -7.85 6.08 3.98
CA TYR A 168 -6.82 6.34 4.97
C TYR A 168 -7.27 7.42 5.95
N GLU A 169 -6.91 7.28 7.22
CA GLU A 169 -7.17 8.30 8.23
C GLU A 169 -6.12 9.41 8.12
N TYR A 170 -6.57 10.66 8.17
CA TYR A 170 -5.72 11.85 8.04
C TYR A 170 -4.55 11.87 9.01
N ASP A 171 -4.79 11.50 10.28
CA ASP A 171 -3.74 11.49 11.31
C ASP A 171 -2.65 10.44 11.02
N CYS A 172 -3.04 9.28 10.48
CA CYS A 172 -2.08 8.25 10.09
C CYS A 172 -1.16 8.71 8.94
N GLU A 173 -1.71 9.45 7.97
CA GLU A 173 -0.94 10.00 6.86
C GLU A 173 0.05 11.07 7.35
N ARG A 174 -0.37 11.98 8.24
CA ARG A 174 0.52 12.99 8.84
C ARG A 174 1.66 12.36 9.63
N ILE A 175 1.37 11.32 10.41
CA ILE A 175 2.40 10.57 11.14
C ILE A 175 3.39 9.93 10.16
N ARG A 176 2.89 9.34 9.07
CA ARG A 176 3.70 8.74 8.01
C ARG A 176 4.62 9.78 7.36
N GLU A 177 4.10 10.94 6.98
CA GLU A 177 4.84 12.04 6.37
C GLU A 177 5.95 12.54 7.32
N ASN A 178 5.62 12.80 8.57
CA ASN A 178 6.60 13.24 9.58
C ASN A 178 7.71 12.20 9.79
N ASN A 179 7.36 10.92 9.84
CA ASN A 179 8.34 9.84 10.02
C ASN A 179 9.26 9.69 8.80
N ILE A 180 8.75 9.92 7.60
CA ILE A 180 9.57 9.95 6.37
C ILE A 180 10.54 11.12 6.41
N CYS A 181 10.09 12.35 6.74
CA CYS A 181 10.95 13.51 6.90
C CYS A 181 12.05 13.26 7.92
N PHE A 182 11.68 12.69 9.08
CA PHE A 182 12.65 12.38 10.13
C PHE A 182 13.68 11.34 9.68
N ALA A 183 13.25 10.30 8.96
CA ALA A 183 14.12 9.27 8.42
C ALA A 183 15.08 9.78 7.33
N LEU A 184 14.68 10.81 6.58
CA LEU A 184 15.50 11.43 5.53
C LEU A 184 16.43 12.51 6.09
N GLY A 185 16.13 13.08 7.26
CA GLY A 185 16.96 14.05 7.96
C GLY A 185 16.97 15.46 7.34
N LEU A 186 16.13 15.74 6.37
CA LEU A 186 15.97 17.04 5.71
C LEU A 186 14.48 17.37 5.56
N PRO A 187 14.12 18.66 5.38
CA PRO A 187 12.76 19.04 5.05
C PRO A 187 12.22 18.31 3.81
N CYS A 188 10.92 18.05 3.78
CA CYS A 188 10.28 17.32 2.68
C CYS A 188 9.08 18.08 2.14
N VAL A 189 9.01 18.15 0.82
CA VAL A 189 7.83 18.62 0.08
C VAL A 189 7.09 17.38 -0.43
N PHE A 190 5.90 17.11 0.06
CA PHE A 190 5.05 16.03 -0.42
C PHE A 190 4.14 16.54 -1.53
N LEU A 191 4.26 15.97 -2.71
CA LEU A 191 3.33 16.14 -3.82
C LEU A 191 2.42 14.91 -3.88
N ARG A 192 1.22 15.06 -3.31
CA ARG A 192 0.21 14.01 -3.26
C ARG A 192 -0.62 14.04 -4.54
N TYR A 193 -0.33 13.14 -5.47
CA TYR A 193 -0.93 13.15 -6.80
C TYR A 193 -2.02 12.09 -6.93
N ASN A 194 -3.26 12.54 -7.20
CA ASN A 194 -4.38 11.65 -7.49
C ASN A 194 -4.55 11.45 -9.01
N PRO A 195 -4.17 10.29 -9.56
CA PRO A 195 -4.33 10.01 -10.98
C PRO A 195 -5.79 9.78 -11.40
N ASP A 196 -6.69 9.51 -10.44
CA ASP A 196 -8.07 9.04 -10.68
C ASP A 196 -9.11 10.15 -10.84
N LYS A 197 -8.74 11.41 -10.76
CA LYS A 197 -9.67 12.53 -11.00
C LYS A 197 -10.21 12.44 -12.43
N LYS A 198 -11.51 12.15 -12.57
CA LYS A 198 -12.12 11.85 -13.87
C LYS A 198 -12.30 13.06 -14.78
N ASP A 199 -12.54 14.23 -14.18
CA ASP A 199 -12.91 15.45 -14.91
C ASP A 199 -11.71 16.24 -15.47
N VAL A 200 -10.51 15.64 -15.41
CA VAL A 200 -9.26 16.26 -15.87
C VAL A 200 -8.53 15.30 -16.80
N GLU A 201 -8.19 15.77 -17.99
CA GLU A 201 -7.43 15.00 -18.96
C GLU A 201 -6.01 14.67 -18.47
N MET A 202 -5.48 13.52 -18.88
CA MET A 202 -4.15 13.05 -18.47
C MET A 202 -3.05 14.03 -18.85
N GLN A 203 -3.11 14.63 -20.03
CA GLN A 203 -2.12 15.62 -20.47
C GLN A 203 -2.10 16.87 -19.55
N THR A 204 -3.27 17.33 -19.11
CA THR A 204 -3.38 18.44 -18.17
C THR A 204 -2.81 18.06 -16.81
N LYS A 205 -3.08 16.84 -16.32
CA LYS A 205 -2.49 16.33 -15.08
C LYS A 205 -0.97 16.28 -15.13
N GLN A 206 -0.41 15.81 -16.25
CA GLN A 206 1.04 15.76 -16.44
C GLN A 206 1.67 17.15 -16.49
N LYS A 207 1.03 18.14 -17.16
CA LYS A 207 1.50 19.52 -17.19
C LYS A 207 1.51 20.16 -15.80
N VAL A 208 0.45 19.97 -15.02
CA VAL A 208 0.36 20.46 -13.64
C VAL A 208 1.41 19.77 -12.76
N LEU A 209 1.52 18.46 -12.83
CA LEU A 209 2.52 17.72 -12.07
C LEU A 209 3.93 18.21 -12.39
N LYS A 210 4.25 18.40 -13.67
CA LYS A 210 5.51 18.97 -14.12
C LYS A 210 5.78 20.34 -13.53
N SER A 211 4.80 21.26 -13.60
CA SER A 211 4.95 22.63 -13.08
C SER A 211 5.23 22.64 -11.57
N TYR A 212 4.59 21.76 -10.78
CA TYR A 212 4.86 21.65 -9.34
C TYR A 212 6.24 21.09 -9.05
N ILE A 213 6.66 20.04 -9.76
CA ILE A 213 8.01 19.47 -9.61
C ILE A 213 9.05 20.54 -9.94
N GLU A 214 8.95 21.20 -11.10
CA GLU A 214 9.88 22.26 -11.54
C GLU A 214 9.90 23.46 -10.59
N TYR A 215 8.74 23.85 -10.06
CA TYR A 215 8.66 24.91 -9.08
C TYR A 215 9.48 24.61 -7.83
N TYR A 216 9.37 23.37 -7.30
CA TYR A 216 10.10 23.02 -6.08
C TYR A 216 11.58 22.75 -6.33
N ILE A 217 11.96 22.00 -7.36
CA ILE A 217 13.39 21.71 -7.62
C ILE A 217 14.21 22.96 -7.93
N ASN A 218 13.58 24.05 -8.40
CA ASN A 218 14.24 25.31 -8.65
C ASN A 218 14.39 26.18 -7.38
N LYS A 219 13.83 25.78 -6.24
CA LYS A 219 14.05 26.47 -4.96
C LYS A 219 15.40 26.11 -4.36
N LYS A 220 16.01 27.05 -3.64
CA LYS A 220 17.25 26.81 -2.90
C LYS A 220 17.00 26.14 -1.55
N THR A 221 15.88 26.43 -0.92
CA THR A 221 15.46 25.91 0.39
C THR A 221 13.94 25.77 0.42
N CYS A 222 13.42 24.86 1.21
CA CYS A 222 12.00 24.71 1.43
C CYS A 222 11.75 24.15 2.84
N ASP A 223 10.63 24.55 3.45
CA ASP A 223 10.12 23.94 4.67
C ASP A 223 9.30 22.68 4.33
N ASN A 224 8.85 21.96 5.37
CA ASN A 224 7.92 20.86 5.19
C ASN A 224 6.58 21.36 4.64
N VAL A 225 6.20 20.87 3.47
CA VAL A 225 4.97 21.26 2.76
C VAL A 225 4.28 20.01 2.23
N VAL A 226 2.96 20.01 2.22
CA VAL A 226 2.13 18.98 1.58
C VAL A 226 1.19 19.64 0.59
N GLU A 227 1.33 19.26 -0.67
CA GLU A 227 0.48 19.73 -1.78
C GLU A 227 -0.39 18.59 -2.30
N PHE A 228 -1.67 18.86 -2.48
CA PHE A 228 -2.64 17.90 -2.98
C PHE A 228 -3.02 18.23 -4.42
N LEU A 229 -2.65 17.35 -5.34
CA LEU A 229 -2.90 17.53 -6.76
C LEU A 229 -4.08 16.66 -7.20
N PHE A 230 -5.16 17.30 -7.68
CA PHE A 230 -6.37 16.64 -8.18
C PHE A 230 -7.18 15.83 -7.16
N TYR A 231 -7.31 16.36 -5.97
CA TYR A 231 -8.15 15.80 -4.90
C TYR A 231 -9.61 16.24 -4.97
#